data_00ccd93a49b9338162cb492f46447677
#
_entry.id   00ccd93a49b9338162cb492f46447677
#
_cell.length_a   1.000
_cell.length_b   1.000
_cell.length_c   1.000
_cell.angle_alpha   90.00
_cell.angle_beta   90.00
_cell.angle_gamma   90.00
#
_symmetry.space_group_name_H-M   'P 1'
#
loop_
_entity.id
_entity.type
_entity.pdbx_description
1 polymer ?
#
loop_
_entity_poly.entity_id
_entity_poly.type
_entity_poly.pdbx_seq_one_letter_code
_entity_poly.pdbx_strand_id
1 'polypeptide(L)'
;MPAAAHDKTRIPRAKIAELLKRIKRADSVEVKVVVPMSAHRATIKSIGMDPIEAEPRQVFFFDTPKLDLYKHGLMVRARRIQGGGGDSVVKLRPVNPENVREELRRSDRFKIEIDALPGGFVCSGSFTRRCSAQQVLDAANGKTRLSSLLSKGQCRFFKEHAPRTIGNKTNMNALLTLGPLFVLKGKLKPKQLARGLTVELWLFPDGSRNLEISTKCMPNEAFTAAAELRTFLDARGVEIAAGQETKTAAAMKFFAAHRR
;
A
#
# COMPACT_ATOMS: atom_id res chain seq x y z
N MET A 1 13.74 23.83 31.47
CA MET A 1 13.48 23.97 30.04
C MET A 1 13.00 22.63 29.54
N PRO A 2 11.72 22.42 29.15
CA PRO A 2 11.31 21.13 28.58
C PRO A 2 11.93 20.97 27.18
N ALA A 3 12.58 19.84 26.95
CA ALA A 3 13.12 19.45 25.65
C ALA A 3 11.99 19.49 24.61
N ALA A 4 12.20 20.21 23.53
CA ALA A 4 11.26 20.31 22.42
C ALA A 4 10.97 18.88 21.90
N ALA A 5 9.74 18.43 22.07
CA ALA A 5 9.28 17.18 21.49
C ALA A 5 9.50 17.29 19.97
N HIS A 6 10.41 16.46 19.44
CA HIS A 6 10.66 16.39 18.00
C HIS A 6 9.35 16.00 17.34
N ASP A 7 8.76 16.93 16.61
CA ASP A 7 7.54 16.72 15.82
C ASP A 7 7.81 15.62 14.76
N LYS A 8 7.49 14.39 15.12
CA LYS A 8 7.67 13.20 14.27
C LYS A 8 6.83 13.23 12.98
N THR A 9 6.00 14.27 12.82
CA THR A 9 5.14 14.45 11.62
C THR A 9 5.85 15.24 10.52
N ARG A 10 6.96 15.92 10.80
CA ARG A 10 7.72 16.71 9.82
C ARG A 10 8.75 15.88 9.09
N ILE A 11 8.81 16.04 7.77
CA ILE A 11 9.91 15.49 6.95
C ILE A 11 11.19 16.28 7.22
N PRO A 12 12.29 15.65 7.65
CA PRO A 12 13.57 16.35 7.86
C PRO A 12 14.05 17.05 6.58
N ARG A 13 14.64 18.25 6.74
CA ARG A 13 15.11 19.08 5.61
C ARG A 13 16.01 18.32 4.62
N ALA A 14 16.92 17.48 5.12
CA ALA A 14 17.79 16.64 4.27
C ALA A 14 16.99 15.67 3.38
N LYS A 15 15.86 15.17 3.84
CA LYS A 15 14.97 14.29 3.07
C LYS A 15 14.11 15.03 2.05
N ILE A 16 13.90 16.33 2.21
CA ILE A 16 13.11 17.13 1.26
C ILE A 16 13.81 17.20 -0.09
N ALA A 17 15.11 17.46 -0.13
CA ALA A 17 15.88 17.51 -1.37
C ALA A 17 15.85 16.15 -2.12
N GLU A 18 15.97 15.05 -1.37
CA GLU A 18 15.84 13.69 -1.92
C GLU A 18 14.43 13.43 -2.47
N LEU A 19 13.40 13.84 -1.73
CA LEU A 19 12.00 13.73 -2.15
C LEU A 19 11.76 14.48 -3.47
N LEU A 20 12.25 15.71 -3.60
CA LEU A 20 12.10 16.51 -4.80
C LEU A 20 12.74 15.86 -6.04
N LYS A 21 13.90 15.22 -5.88
CA LYS A 21 14.53 14.45 -6.97
C LYS A 21 13.68 13.26 -7.40
N ARG A 22 13.15 12.51 -6.43
CA ARG A 22 12.36 11.30 -6.69
C ARG A 22 10.98 11.62 -7.26
N ILE A 23 10.35 12.70 -6.80
CA ILE A 23 9.04 13.17 -7.28
C ILE A 23 9.06 13.39 -8.80
N LYS A 24 10.10 14.01 -9.34
CA LYS A 24 10.20 14.31 -10.79
C LYS A 24 10.14 13.07 -11.68
N ARG A 25 10.43 11.89 -11.13
CA ARG A 25 10.50 10.62 -11.86
C ARG A 25 9.42 9.61 -11.43
N ALA A 26 8.53 10.00 -10.56
CA ALA A 26 7.37 9.20 -10.17
C ALA A 26 6.19 9.45 -11.11
N ASP A 27 5.34 8.42 -11.27
CA ASP A 27 4.08 8.55 -12.01
C ASP A 27 2.99 9.21 -11.19
N SER A 28 3.08 9.07 -9.86
CA SER A 28 2.10 9.65 -8.91
C SER A 28 2.65 9.70 -7.50
N VAL A 29 2.02 10.54 -6.69
CA VAL A 29 2.22 10.61 -5.24
C VAL A 29 0.91 10.26 -4.55
N GLU A 30 0.96 9.39 -3.56
CA GLU A 30 -0.15 9.09 -2.67
C GLU A 30 0.17 9.62 -1.28
N VAL A 31 -0.50 10.69 -0.89
CA VAL A 31 -0.39 11.27 0.45
C VAL A 31 -1.31 10.49 1.38
N LYS A 32 -0.77 9.98 2.49
CA LYS A 32 -1.45 9.05 3.39
C LYS A 32 -1.32 9.49 4.83
N VAL A 33 -2.34 9.16 5.61
CA VAL A 33 -2.29 9.23 7.07
C VAL A 33 -2.89 7.96 7.65
N VAL A 34 -2.34 7.52 8.76
CA VAL A 34 -2.90 6.43 9.58
C VAL A 34 -3.56 7.05 10.79
N VAL A 35 -4.76 6.60 11.09
CA VAL A 35 -5.58 7.05 12.22
C VAL A 35 -5.38 6.09 13.40
N PRO A 36 -5.22 6.56 14.66
CA PRO A 36 -5.11 5.68 15.81
C PRO A 36 -6.41 4.89 16.01
N MET A 37 -6.32 3.64 16.47
CA MET A 37 -7.46 2.74 16.58
C MET A 37 -8.60 3.29 17.45
N SER A 38 -8.26 4.04 18.51
CA SER A 38 -9.22 4.73 19.38
C SER A 38 -10.10 5.74 18.65
N ALA A 39 -9.57 6.36 17.60
CA ALA A 39 -10.25 7.41 16.85
C ALA A 39 -10.99 6.91 15.59
N HIS A 40 -10.92 5.62 15.24
CA HIS A 40 -11.50 5.11 14.00
C HIS A 40 -12.97 5.45 13.83
N ARG A 41 -13.80 5.19 14.87
CA ARG A 41 -15.26 5.44 14.80
C ARG A 41 -15.59 6.92 14.61
N ALA A 42 -14.93 7.78 15.40
CA ALA A 42 -15.13 9.23 15.31
C ALA A 42 -14.71 9.75 13.93
N THR A 43 -13.55 9.30 13.43
CA THR A 43 -13.02 9.67 12.12
C THR A 43 -13.97 9.26 10.99
N ILE A 44 -14.40 7.99 10.93
CA ILE A 44 -15.32 7.50 9.89
C ILE A 44 -16.59 8.35 9.86
N LYS A 45 -17.15 8.69 11.04
CA LYS A 45 -18.33 9.57 11.15
C LYS A 45 -18.03 10.99 10.64
N SER A 46 -16.92 11.59 11.08
CA SER A 46 -16.60 13.00 10.78
C SER A 46 -16.26 13.26 9.31
N ILE A 47 -15.65 12.26 8.61
CA ILE A 47 -15.37 12.36 7.18
C ILE A 47 -16.54 11.95 6.29
N GLY A 48 -17.64 11.45 6.89
CA GLY A 48 -18.84 11.02 6.16
C GLY A 48 -18.66 9.73 5.35
N MET A 49 -17.84 8.80 5.82
CA MET A 49 -17.74 7.48 5.21
C MET A 49 -18.85 6.58 5.74
N ASP A 50 -19.66 6.03 4.83
CA ASP A 50 -20.58 4.94 5.16
C ASP A 50 -19.88 3.58 4.93
N PRO A 51 -19.67 2.78 5.97
CA PRO A 51 -19.08 1.45 5.82
C PRO A 51 -19.93 0.47 5.00
N ILE A 52 -21.26 0.68 4.91
CA ILE A 52 -22.16 -0.17 4.12
C ILE A 52 -21.95 0.07 2.63
N GLU A 53 -21.72 1.31 2.24
CA GLU A 53 -21.40 1.71 0.85
C GLU A 53 -19.93 1.44 0.46
N ALA A 54 -19.12 1.03 1.41
CA ALA A 54 -17.72 0.73 1.14
C ALA A 54 -17.58 -0.56 0.33
N GLU A 55 -16.63 -0.60 -0.59
CA GLU A 55 -16.32 -1.78 -1.40
C GLU A 55 -15.56 -2.82 -0.56
N PRO A 56 -16.14 -4.00 -0.29
CA PRO A 56 -15.46 -5.05 0.44
C PRO A 56 -14.41 -5.73 -0.44
N ARG A 57 -13.24 -5.99 0.16
CA ARG A 57 -12.12 -6.65 -0.51
C ARG A 57 -11.54 -7.74 0.37
N GLN A 58 -11.03 -8.78 -0.28
CA GLN A 58 -10.14 -9.77 0.32
C GLN A 58 -8.75 -9.57 -0.24
N VAL A 59 -7.77 -9.49 0.64
CA VAL A 59 -6.36 -9.28 0.30
C VAL A 59 -5.56 -10.50 0.71
N PHE A 60 -4.83 -11.05 -0.25
CA PHE A 60 -3.93 -12.18 -0.06
C PHE A 60 -2.51 -11.72 -0.37
N PHE A 61 -1.56 -12.13 0.47
CA PHE A 61 -0.13 -11.97 0.21
C PHE A 61 0.48 -13.34 -0.04
N PHE A 62 1.58 -13.35 -0.77
CA PHE A 62 2.33 -14.58 -1.06
C PHE A 62 3.78 -14.36 -0.69
N ASP A 63 4.26 -15.16 0.26
CA ASP A 63 5.64 -15.06 0.76
C ASP A 63 6.13 -16.44 1.23
N THR A 64 7.40 -16.51 1.59
CA THR A 64 7.94 -17.67 2.28
C THR A 64 7.45 -17.73 3.74
N PRO A 65 7.56 -18.88 4.42
CA PRO A 65 7.23 -18.96 5.84
C PRO A 65 7.98 -17.93 6.70
N LYS A 66 9.17 -17.51 6.27
CA LYS A 66 10.02 -16.55 7.01
C LYS A 66 9.82 -15.10 6.56
N LEU A 67 8.86 -14.83 5.65
CA LEU A 67 8.62 -13.51 5.05
C LEU A 67 9.87 -12.95 4.35
N ASP A 68 10.59 -13.80 3.62
CA ASP A 68 11.87 -13.41 3.03
C ASP A 68 11.69 -12.41 1.89
N LEU A 69 10.60 -12.51 1.11
CA LEU A 69 10.30 -11.51 0.08
C LEU A 69 10.09 -10.14 0.72
N TYR A 70 9.24 -10.08 1.75
CA TYR A 70 8.95 -8.83 2.45
C TYR A 70 10.20 -8.21 3.06
N LYS A 71 11.07 -8.99 3.69
CA LYS A 71 12.35 -8.53 4.26
C LYS A 71 13.29 -7.92 3.21
N HIS A 72 13.17 -8.38 1.96
CA HIS A 72 13.94 -7.84 0.83
C HIS A 72 13.18 -6.77 0.04
N GLY A 73 12.06 -6.27 0.58
CA GLY A 73 11.27 -5.22 -0.03
C GLY A 73 10.40 -5.66 -1.22
N LEU A 74 10.38 -6.97 -1.53
CA LEU A 74 9.54 -7.51 -2.59
C LEU A 74 8.21 -8.00 -2.01
N MET A 75 7.11 -7.64 -2.63
CA MET A 75 5.76 -8.04 -2.20
C MET A 75 4.98 -8.60 -3.38
N VAL A 76 4.41 -9.78 -3.19
CA VAL A 76 3.43 -10.37 -4.11
C VAL A 76 2.08 -10.36 -3.42
N ARG A 77 1.09 -9.74 -4.06
CA ARG A 77 -0.26 -9.56 -3.49
C ARG A 77 -1.32 -9.81 -4.56
N ALA A 78 -2.42 -10.41 -4.15
CA ALA A 78 -3.65 -10.44 -4.93
C ALA A 78 -4.82 -9.85 -4.12
N ARG A 79 -5.77 -9.25 -4.83
CA ARG A 79 -7.00 -8.72 -4.24
C ARG A 79 -8.20 -9.24 -4.99
N ARG A 80 -9.19 -9.71 -4.25
CA ARG A 80 -10.52 -9.97 -4.75
C ARG A 80 -11.44 -8.84 -4.32
N ILE A 81 -12.21 -8.29 -5.24
CA ILE A 81 -13.20 -7.25 -5.01
C ILE A 81 -14.57 -7.92 -5.01
N GLN A 82 -15.35 -7.75 -3.96
CA GLN A 82 -16.69 -8.32 -3.89
C GLN A 82 -17.61 -7.60 -4.89
N GLY A 83 -18.36 -8.38 -5.65
CA GLY A 83 -19.20 -7.82 -6.73
C GLY A 83 -18.43 -7.36 -7.98
N GLY A 84 -17.10 -7.56 -8.03
CA GLY A 84 -16.24 -7.12 -9.11
C GLY A 84 -15.19 -8.14 -9.51
N GLY A 85 -14.10 -7.68 -10.07
CA GLY A 85 -12.95 -8.49 -10.44
C GLY A 85 -11.93 -8.63 -9.33
N GLY A 86 -10.67 -8.56 -9.74
CA GLY A 86 -9.52 -8.59 -8.84
C GLY A 86 -8.27 -8.06 -9.53
N ASP A 87 -7.18 -8.07 -8.80
CA ASP A 87 -5.86 -7.78 -9.35
C ASP A 87 -4.77 -8.61 -8.66
N SER A 88 -3.66 -8.76 -9.39
CA SER A 88 -2.39 -9.20 -8.83
C SER A 88 -1.35 -8.09 -8.97
N VAL A 89 -0.50 -7.96 -7.97
CA VAL A 89 0.55 -6.93 -7.90
C VAL A 89 1.85 -7.56 -7.45
N VAL A 90 2.93 -7.28 -8.18
CA VAL A 90 4.30 -7.49 -7.72
C VAL A 90 4.89 -6.10 -7.49
N LYS A 91 5.28 -5.80 -6.25
CA LYS A 91 5.75 -4.47 -5.82
C LYS A 91 7.12 -4.57 -5.16
N LEU A 92 8.02 -3.71 -5.55
CA LEU A 92 9.33 -3.52 -4.94
C LEU A 92 9.38 -2.20 -4.16
N ARG A 93 9.91 -2.23 -2.93
CA ARG A 93 10.01 -1.07 -2.02
C ARG A 93 11.20 -1.26 -1.06
N PRO A 94 12.13 -0.30 -0.91
CA PRO A 94 12.20 0.94 -1.68
C PRO A 94 12.72 0.71 -3.11
N VAL A 95 12.39 1.64 -4.00
CA VAL A 95 12.95 1.71 -5.35
C VAL A 95 13.58 3.08 -5.55
N ASN A 96 14.76 3.14 -6.20
CA ASN A 96 15.26 4.39 -6.72
C ASN A 96 14.71 4.59 -8.15
N PRO A 97 13.88 5.61 -8.40
CA PRO A 97 13.32 5.85 -9.72
C PRO A 97 14.36 6.03 -10.82
N GLU A 98 15.56 6.53 -10.49
CA GLU A 98 16.64 6.73 -11.46
C GLU A 98 17.18 5.42 -12.01
N ASN A 99 17.12 4.34 -11.21
CA ASN A 99 17.65 3.04 -11.57
C ASN A 99 16.61 2.14 -12.25
N VAL A 100 15.38 2.65 -12.48
CA VAL A 100 14.36 1.86 -13.16
C VAL A 100 14.60 1.86 -14.65
N ARG A 101 14.74 0.67 -15.23
CA ARG A 101 15.01 0.47 -16.66
C ARG A 101 13.90 1.08 -17.52
N GLU A 102 14.27 1.68 -18.64
CA GLU A 102 13.37 2.31 -19.59
C GLU A 102 12.27 1.34 -20.11
N GLU A 103 12.62 0.06 -20.32
CA GLU A 103 11.65 -0.96 -20.73
C GLU A 103 10.48 -1.12 -19.74
N LEU A 104 10.77 -1.02 -18.42
CA LEU A 104 9.74 -1.05 -17.39
C LEU A 104 8.91 0.23 -17.41
N ARG A 105 9.54 1.39 -17.58
CA ARG A 105 8.87 2.69 -17.64
C ARG A 105 7.88 2.81 -18.80
N ARG A 106 8.18 2.17 -19.94
CA ARG A 106 7.29 2.15 -21.12
C ARG A 106 6.07 1.26 -20.94
N SER A 107 6.05 0.42 -19.91
CA SER A 107 4.90 -0.45 -19.65
C SER A 107 3.78 0.32 -18.94
N ASP A 108 2.61 0.37 -19.52
CA ASP A 108 1.39 0.94 -18.92
C ASP A 108 0.97 0.25 -17.61
N ARG A 109 1.45 -0.99 -17.40
CA ARG A 109 1.18 -1.83 -16.23
C ARG A 109 2.19 -1.67 -15.11
N PHE A 110 3.32 -1.01 -15.36
CA PHE A 110 4.32 -0.68 -14.35
C PHE A 110 4.17 0.77 -13.95
N LYS A 111 4.17 1.03 -12.64
CA LYS A 111 4.07 2.37 -12.09
C LYS A 111 5.06 2.59 -10.97
N ILE A 112 5.64 3.77 -10.94
CA ILE A 112 6.46 4.28 -9.85
C ILE A 112 5.58 5.23 -9.02
N GLU A 113 5.40 4.90 -7.76
CA GLU A 113 4.57 5.66 -6.83
C GLU A 113 5.35 6.05 -5.60
N ILE A 114 5.18 7.29 -5.15
CA ILE A 114 5.70 7.76 -3.88
C ILE A 114 4.55 7.73 -2.88
N ASP A 115 4.72 6.95 -1.82
CA ASP A 115 3.86 6.98 -0.63
C ASP A 115 4.45 8.03 0.33
N ALA A 116 3.76 9.15 0.54
CA ALA A 116 4.14 10.20 1.47
C ALA A 116 3.27 10.11 2.73
N LEU A 117 3.93 9.90 3.87
CA LEU A 117 3.33 9.84 5.19
C LEU A 117 3.91 10.95 6.09
N PRO A 118 3.24 11.35 7.17
CA PRO A 118 3.85 12.19 8.19
C PRO A 118 5.22 11.64 8.61
N GLY A 119 6.24 12.50 8.55
CA GLY A 119 7.62 12.15 8.91
C GLY A 119 8.44 11.45 7.82
N GLY A 120 7.88 11.08 6.67
CA GLY A 120 8.67 10.41 5.65
C GLY A 120 7.96 10.11 4.34
N PHE A 121 8.71 9.51 3.44
CA PHE A 121 8.19 9.01 2.17
C PHE A 121 8.92 7.74 1.77
N VAL A 122 8.29 6.94 0.92
CA VAL A 122 8.94 5.79 0.30
C VAL A 122 8.50 5.65 -1.16
N CYS A 123 9.47 5.42 -2.03
CA CYS A 123 9.23 5.17 -3.44
C CYS A 123 9.09 3.68 -3.70
N SER A 124 8.14 3.30 -4.54
CA SER A 124 7.89 1.91 -4.91
C SER A 124 7.66 1.78 -6.41
N GLY A 125 8.12 0.66 -6.98
CA GLY A 125 7.78 0.23 -8.33
C GLY A 125 6.80 -0.94 -8.27
N SER A 126 5.71 -0.89 -8.99
CA SER A 126 4.70 -1.93 -8.98
C SER A 126 4.23 -2.33 -10.36
N PHE A 127 4.19 -3.64 -10.61
CA PHE A 127 3.55 -4.24 -11.75
C PHE A 127 2.16 -4.74 -11.36
N THR A 128 1.11 -4.31 -12.08
CA THR A 128 -0.28 -4.67 -11.81
C THR A 128 -0.90 -5.41 -13.00
N ARG A 129 -1.69 -6.45 -12.70
CA ARG A 129 -2.53 -7.16 -13.67
C ARG A 129 -3.95 -7.26 -13.14
N ARG A 130 -4.94 -6.97 -13.97
CA ARG A 130 -6.35 -7.27 -13.67
C ARG A 130 -6.61 -8.78 -13.80
N CYS A 131 -7.38 -9.31 -12.87
CA CYS A 131 -7.78 -10.71 -12.81
C CYS A 131 -9.29 -10.82 -12.55
N SER A 132 -9.89 -11.97 -12.78
CA SER A 132 -11.22 -12.23 -12.27
C SER A 132 -11.17 -12.53 -10.76
N ALA A 133 -12.28 -12.32 -10.06
CA ALA A 133 -12.41 -12.68 -8.65
C ALA A 133 -12.12 -14.18 -8.43
N GLN A 134 -12.57 -15.04 -9.35
CA GLN A 134 -12.35 -16.48 -9.26
C GLN A 134 -10.88 -16.86 -9.44
N GLN A 135 -10.16 -16.23 -10.39
CA GLN A 135 -8.73 -16.49 -10.57
C GLN A 135 -7.93 -16.18 -9.29
N VAL A 136 -8.30 -15.09 -8.56
CA VAL A 136 -7.67 -14.74 -7.28
C VAL A 136 -7.93 -15.83 -6.24
N LEU A 137 -9.18 -16.29 -6.10
CA LEU A 137 -9.53 -17.34 -5.13
C LEU A 137 -8.88 -18.68 -5.46
N ASP A 138 -8.84 -19.06 -6.74
CA ASP A 138 -8.24 -20.33 -7.16
C ASP A 138 -6.73 -20.35 -6.85
N ALA A 139 -6.04 -19.26 -7.11
CA ALA A 139 -4.62 -19.13 -6.76
C ALA A 139 -4.40 -19.09 -5.24
N ALA A 140 -5.23 -18.34 -4.51
CA ALA A 140 -5.13 -18.23 -3.05
C ALA A 140 -5.41 -19.56 -2.33
N ASN A 141 -6.30 -20.38 -2.86
CA ASN A 141 -6.66 -21.69 -2.32
C ASN A 141 -5.78 -22.84 -2.88
N GLY A 142 -4.75 -22.54 -3.67
CA GLY A 142 -3.86 -23.56 -4.26
C GLY A 142 -4.47 -24.39 -5.39
N LYS A 143 -5.68 -24.06 -5.87
CA LYS A 143 -6.32 -24.75 -7.00
C LYS A 143 -5.59 -24.50 -8.32
N THR A 144 -4.96 -23.35 -8.45
CA THR A 144 -4.12 -23.00 -9.60
C THR A 144 -2.76 -22.51 -9.13
N ARG A 145 -1.75 -22.59 -10.00
CA ARG A 145 -0.41 -22.12 -9.70
C ARG A 145 -0.41 -20.57 -9.56
N LEU A 146 0.30 -20.02 -8.58
CA LEU A 146 0.45 -18.57 -8.44
C LEU A 146 0.97 -17.89 -9.72
N SER A 147 1.88 -18.55 -10.44
CA SER A 147 2.43 -18.05 -11.71
C SER A 147 1.35 -17.82 -12.79
N SER A 148 0.22 -18.54 -12.75
CA SER A 148 -0.90 -18.32 -13.70
C SER A 148 -1.69 -17.05 -13.39
N LEU A 149 -1.68 -16.60 -12.14
CA LEU A 149 -2.29 -15.34 -11.72
C LEU A 149 -1.47 -14.12 -12.15
N LEU A 150 -0.17 -14.29 -12.43
CA LEU A 150 0.75 -13.22 -12.78
C LEU A 150 0.94 -13.11 -14.31
N SER A 151 1.20 -11.89 -14.79
CA SER A 151 1.62 -11.68 -16.18
C SER A 151 3.08 -12.09 -16.39
N LYS A 152 3.48 -12.30 -17.65
CA LYS A 152 4.90 -12.56 -17.99
C LYS A 152 5.83 -11.47 -17.46
N GLY A 153 5.42 -10.19 -17.54
CA GLY A 153 6.17 -9.05 -16.99
C GLY A 153 6.30 -9.10 -15.47
N GLN A 154 5.23 -9.46 -14.76
CA GLN A 154 5.27 -9.65 -13.31
C GLN A 154 6.18 -10.81 -12.90
N CYS A 155 6.12 -11.93 -13.61
CA CYS A 155 7.01 -13.07 -13.34
C CYS A 155 8.48 -12.73 -13.59
N ARG A 156 8.78 -11.97 -14.65
CA ARG A 156 10.14 -11.48 -14.93
C ARG A 156 10.61 -10.54 -13.85
N PHE A 157 9.81 -9.53 -13.49
CA PHE A 157 10.10 -8.56 -12.45
C PHE A 157 10.33 -9.23 -11.08
N PHE A 158 9.50 -10.22 -10.73
CA PHE A 158 9.71 -11.04 -9.54
C PHE A 158 11.07 -11.75 -9.55
N LYS A 159 11.40 -12.46 -10.63
CA LYS A 159 12.66 -13.21 -10.74
C LYS A 159 13.90 -12.32 -10.63
N GLU A 160 13.83 -11.11 -11.18
CA GLU A 160 14.93 -10.15 -11.16
C GLU A 160 15.20 -9.56 -9.77
N HIS A 161 14.15 -9.50 -8.92
CA HIS A 161 14.23 -8.84 -7.61
C HIS A 161 14.07 -9.80 -6.42
N ALA A 162 13.75 -11.06 -6.66
CA ALA A 162 13.71 -12.06 -5.61
C ALA A 162 15.10 -12.28 -5.02
N PRO A 163 15.22 -12.43 -3.67
CA PRO A 163 16.51 -12.62 -3.02
C PRO A 163 17.24 -13.86 -3.57
N ARG A 164 18.53 -13.73 -3.83
CA ARG A 164 19.36 -14.86 -4.31
C ARG A 164 19.44 -16.02 -3.31
N THR A 165 19.28 -15.74 -2.03
CA THR A 165 19.24 -16.75 -0.94
C THR A 165 18.03 -17.67 -1.04
N ILE A 166 16.93 -17.19 -1.64
CA ILE A 166 15.77 -18.00 -1.96
C ILE A 166 16.02 -18.74 -3.29
N GLY A 167 17.10 -18.40 -3.96
CA GLY A 167 17.79 -19.09 -5.04
C GLY A 167 17.19 -18.92 -6.43
N ASN A 168 17.95 -19.34 -7.45
CA ASN A 168 17.43 -19.72 -8.76
C ASN A 168 16.28 -20.75 -8.67
N LYS A 169 15.98 -21.20 -7.47
CA LYS A 169 14.97 -22.15 -7.04
C LYS A 169 13.75 -21.54 -6.38
N THR A 170 13.63 -20.21 -6.29
CA THR A 170 12.38 -19.62 -5.75
C THR A 170 11.26 -19.96 -6.72
N ASN A 171 10.75 -21.14 -6.52
CA ASN A 171 9.54 -21.53 -7.20
C ASN A 171 8.43 -20.65 -6.65
N MET A 172 8.07 -19.63 -7.41
CA MET A 172 6.97 -18.73 -7.09
C MET A 172 5.71 -19.49 -6.66
N ASN A 173 5.54 -20.70 -7.17
CA ASN A 173 4.42 -21.57 -6.83
C ASN A 173 4.57 -22.27 -5.46
N ALA A 174 5.73 -22.18 -4.82
CA ALA A 174 5.98 -22.68 -3.46
C ALA A 174 5.79 -21.60 -2.38
N LEU A 175 5.42 -20.37 -2.75
CA LEU A 175 5.08 -19.33 -1.80
C LEU A 175 3.77 -19.70 -1.09
N LEU A 176 3.73 -19.44 0.21
CA LEU A 176 2.53 -19.63 1.02
C LEU A 176 1.56 -18.48 0.78
N THR A 177 0.28 -18.80 0.80
CA THR A 177 -0.79 -17.81 0.85
C THR A 177 -0.98 -17.33 2.29
N LEU A 178 -0.92 -16.01 2.48
CA LEU A 178 -1.14 -15.32 3.74
C LEU A 178 -2.42 -14.49 3.61
N GLY A 179 -3.41 -14.76 4.44
CA GLY A 179 -4.71 -14.11 4.38
C GLY A 179 -5.87 -15.12 4.26
N PRO A 180 -7.09 -14.67 3.91
CA PRO A 180 -7.41 -13.31 3.52
C PRO A 180 -7.41 -12.31 4.67
N LEU A 181 -6.99 -11.07 4.38
CA LEU A 181 -7.36 -9.92 5.20
C LEU A 181 -8.55 -9.22 4.54
N PHE A 182 -9.51 -8.80 5.36
CA PHE A 182 -10.68 -8.08 4.87
C PHE A 182 -10.43 -6.58 4.89
N VAL A 183 -10.88 -5.89 3.86
CA VAL A 183 -10.72 -4.44 3.71
C VAL A 183 -12.04 -3.85 3.25
N LEU A 184 -12.48 -2.81 3.92
CA LEU A 184 -13.55 -1.92 3.45
C LEU A 184 -12.90 -0.70 2.82
N LYS A 185 -13.17 -0.48 1.53
CA LYS A 185 -12.62 0.67 0.81
C LYS A 185 -13.73 1.65 0.44
N GLY A 186 -13.69 2.82 1.07
CA GLY A 186 -14.51 3.97 0.72
C GLY A 186 -13.80 4.89 -0.28
N LYS A 187 -14.55 5.47 -1.21
CA LYS A 187 -14.11 6.57 -2.07
C LYS A 187 -15.03 7.77 -1.82
N LEU A 188 -14.48 8.84 -1.33
CA LEU A 188 -15.21 10.06 -1.00
C LEU A 188 -14.79 11.19 -1.93
N LYS A 189 -15.72 12.10 -2.22
CA LYS A 189 -15.48 13.34 -2.96
C LYS A 189 -16.00 14.53 -2.14
N PRO A 190 -15.31 14.90 -1.05
CA PRO A 190 -15.73 16.04 -0.25
C PRO A 190 -15.67 17.33 -1.07
N LYS A 191 -16.68 18.18 -0.96
CA LYS A 191 -16.74 19.47 -1.69
C LYS A 191 -15.56 20.40 -1.36
N GLN A 192 -14.96 20.24 -0.18
CA GLN A 192 -13.84 21.05 0.30
C GLN A 192 -12.47 20.60 -0.24
N LEU A 193 -12.41 19.50 -0.98
CA LEU A 193 -11.17 19.01 -1.57
C LEU A 193 -11.27 18.98 -3.07
N ALA A 194 -10.25 19.47 -3.74
CA ALA A 194 -10.14 19.35 -5.20
C ALA A 194 -9.99 17.88 -5.65
N ARG A 195 -9.54 17.01 -4.75
CA ARG A 195 -9.24 15.60 -5.01
C ARG A 195 -10.12 14.67 -4.20
N GLY A 196 -10.37 13.47 -4.75
CA GLY A 196 -11.05 12.42 -4.00
C GLY A 196 -10.19 11.85 -2.88
N LEU A 197 -10.86 11.39 -1.82
CA LEU A 197 -10.25 10.63 -0.75
C LEU A 197 -10.48 9.14 -0.95
N THR A 198 -9.48 8.35 -0.60
CA THR A 198 -9.61 6.91 -0.38
C THR A 198 -9.48 6.63 1.11
N VAL A 199 -10.42 5.88 1.64
CA VAL A 199 -10.43 5.43 3.03
C VAL A 199 -10.39 3.91 3.03
N GLU A 200 -9.38 3.31 3.65
CA GLU A 200 -9.26 1.85 3.74
C GLU A 200 -9.22 1.41 5.21
N LEU A 201 -10.25 0.68 5.62
CA LEU A 201 -10.31 0.03 6.92
C LEU A 201 -9.92 -1.45 6.76
N TRP A 202 -8.76 -1.80 7.27
CA TRP A 202 -8.22 -3.17 7.28
C TRP A 202 -8.62 -3.86 8.57
N LEU A 203 -9.18 -5.06 8.44
CA LEU A 203 -9.67 -5.87 9.53
C LEU A 203 -8.77 -7.10 9.66
N PHE A 204 -8.18 -7.30 10.84
CA PHE A 204 -7.32 -8.43 11.13
C PHE A 204 -8.06 -9.49 11.95
N PRO A 205 -7.70 -10.78 11.79
CA PRO A 205 -8.36 -11.87 12.51
C PRO A 205 -8.28 -11.81 14.04
N ASP A 206 -7.28 -11.09 14.59
CA ASP A 206 -7.14 -10.83 16.03
C ASP A 206 -8.03 -9.69 16.55
N GLY A 207 -8.91 -9.13 15.70
CA GLY A 207 -9.76 -8.00 16.03
C GLY A 207 -9.09 -6.64 15.92
N SER A 208 -7.79 -6.57 15.69
CA SER A 208 -7.09 -5.31 15.43
C SER A 208 -7.50 -4.72 14.08
N ARG A 209 -7.34 -3.41 13.94
CA ARG A 209 -7.75 -2.66 12.75
C ARG A 209 -6.72 -1.60 12.40
N ASN A 210 -6.57 -1.36 11.09
CA ASN A 210 -5.78 -0.23 10.59
C ASN A 210 -6.66 0.61 9.67
N LEU A 211 -6.79 1.90 9.97
CA LEU A 211 -7.53 2.89 9.18
C LEU A 211 -6.54 3.83 8.51
N GLU A 212 -6.51 3.79 7.17
CA GLU A 212 -5.69 4.68 6.35
C GLU A 212 -6.59 5.58 5.52
N ILE A 213 -6.30 6.87 5.54
CA ILE A 213 -6.92 7.88 4.66
C ILE A 213 -5.84 8.35 3.69
N SER A 214 -6.16 8.38 2.40
CA SER A 214 -5.20 8.80 1.39
C SER A 214 -5.84 9.63 0.28
N THR A 215 -5.03 10.47 -0.35
CA THR A 215 -5.36 11.14 -1.61
C THR A 215 -4.23 10.96 -2.60
N LYS A 216 -4.58 10.75 -3.87
CA LYS A 216 -3.62 10.57 -4.96
C LYS A 216 -3.56 11.82 -5.81
N CYS A 217 -2.35 12.24 -6.18
CA CYS A 217 -2.10 13.43 -6.98
C CYS A 217 -0.98 13.22 -8.00
N MET A 218 -0.85 14.15 -8.93
CA MET A 218 0.32 14.24 -9.79
C MET A 218 1.54 14.68 -8.97
N PRO A 219 2.76 14.31 -9.40
CA PRO A 219 4.00 14.63 -8.66
C PRO A 219 4.18 16.11 -8.34
N ASN A 220 3.84 17.00 -9.26
CA ASN A 220 3.95 18.46 -9.08
C ASN A 220 2.95 19.05 -8.09
N GLU A 221 1.91 18.30 -7.73
CA GLU A 221 0.85 18.71 -6.80
C GLU A 221 1.03 18.16 -5.38
N ALA A 222 2.09 17.39 -5.14
CA ALA A 222 2.26 16.62 -3.91
C ALA A 222 2.17 17.46 -2.63
N PHE A 223 2.80 18.64 -2.61
CA PHE A 223 2.78 19.52 -1.43
C PHE A 223 1.42 20.18 -1.22
N THR A 224 0.78 20.61 -2.29
CA THR A 224 -0.59 21.17 -2.25
C THR A 224 -1.57 20.10 -1.75
N ALA A 225 -1.51 18.89 -2.31
CA ALA A 225 -2.36 17.78 -1.89
C ALA A 225 -2.14 17.41 -0.39
N ALA A 226 -0.90 17.47 0.08
CA ALA A 226 -0.59 17.23 1.49
C ALA A 226 -1.18 18.30 2.41
N ALA A 227 -1.05 19.57 2.02
CA ALA A 227 -1.61 20.70 2.77
C ALA A 227 -3.15 20.65 2.78
N GLU A 228 -3.79 20.41 1.64
CA GLU A 228 -5.24 20.26 1.52
C GLU A 228 -5.77 19.12 2.39
N LEU A 229 -5.13 17.94 2.31
CA LEU A 229 -5.52 16.79 3.13
C LEU A 229 -5.39 17.10 4.61
N ARG A 230 -4.28 17.71 5.03
CA ARG A 230 -4.04 18.09 6.42
C ARG A 230 -5.11 19.05 6.93
N THR A 231 -5.36 20.15 6.21
CA THR A 231 -6.38 21.14 6.56
C THR A 231 -7.77 20.51 6.65
N PHE A 232 -8.11 19.63 5.70
CA PHE A 232 -9.39 18.91 5.70
C PHE A 232 -9.57 18.03 6.93
N LEU A 233 -8.53 17.30 7.33
CA LEU A 233 -8.57 16.40 8.49
C LEU A 233 -8.59 17.17 9.80
N ASP A 234 -7.78 18.23 9.92
CA ASP A 234 -7.73 19.08 11.11
C ASP A 234 -9.08 19.77 11.35
N ALA A 235 -9.72 20.30 10.30
CA ALA A 235 -11.06 20.91 10.39
C ALA A 235 -12.16 19.92 10.83
N ARG A 236 -11.90 18.61 10.81
CA ARG A 236 -12.82 17.54 11.25
C ARG A 236 -12.40 16.87 12.56
N GLY A 237 -11.36 17.38 13.20
CA GLY A 237 -10.84 16.82 14.43
C GLY A 237 -10.28 15.39 14.26
N VAL A 238 -9.78 15.06 13.08
CA VAL A 238 -9.21 13.73 12.83
C VAL A 238 -7.82 13.63 13.43
N GLU A 239 -7.66 12.72 14.37
CA GLU A 239 -6.37 12.41 14.94
C GLU A 239 -5.48 11.66 13.94
N ILE A 240 -4.20 12.06 13.87
CA ILE A 240 -3.18 11.37 13.07
C ILE A 240 -2.27 10.62 14.03
N ALA A 241 -2.11 9.30 13.80
CA ALA A 241 -1.27 8.47 14.64
C ALA A 241 0.18 8.96 14.65
N ALA A 242 0.80 9.00 15.84
CA ALA A 242 2.21 9.39 15.97
C ALA A 242 3.16 8.40 15.25
N GLY A 243 2.80 7.10 15.24
CA GLY A 243 3.47 6.05 14.48
C GLY A 243 2.73 5.78 13.17
N GLN A 244 3.35 6.11 12.04
CA GLN A 244 2.77 5.90 10.72
C GLN A 244 3.14 4.52 10.17
N GLU A 245 2.54 3.48 10.74
CA GLU A 245 2.72 2.13 10.21
C GLU A 245 1.82 1.88 9.00
N THR A 246 2.43 1.56 7.86
CA THR A 246 1.66 1.25 6.66
C THR A 246 0.85 -0.03 6.83
N LYS A 247 -0.33 -0.10 6.20
CA LYS A 247 -1.19 -1.29 6.16
C LYS A 247 -0.46 -2.58 5.78
N THR A 248 0.52 -2.49 4.86
CA THR A 248 1.34 -3.66 4.47
C THR A 248 2.28 -4.09 5.61
N ALA A 249 2.90 -3.13 6.30
CA ALA A 249 3.76 -3.46 7.45
C ALA A 249 2.95 -4.09 8.58
N ALA A 250 1.78 -3.53 8.89
CA ALA A 250 0.84 -4.09 9.87
C ALA A 250 0.43 -5.53 9.49
N ALA A 251 0.07 -5.76 8.21
CA ALA A 251 -0.27 -7.10 7.73
C ALA A 251 0.90 -8.10 7.88
N MET A 252 2.12 -7.70 7.52
CA MET A 252 3.28 -8.58 7.63
C MET A 252 3.66 -8.85 9.09
N LYS A 253 3.53 -7.87 9.98
CA LYS A 253 3.70 -8.09 11.43
C LYS A 253 2.67 -9.08 11.98
N PHE A 254 1.40 -8.90 11.61
CA PHE A 254 0.34 -9.84 11.98
C PHE A 254 0.70 -11.26 11.56
N PHE A 255 1.05 -11.50 10.30
CA PHE A 255 1.42 -12.82 9.81
C PHE A 255 2.72 -13.36 10.46
N ALA A 256 3.68 -12.48 10.80
CA ALA A 256 4.88 -12.87 11.51
C ALA A 256 4.59 -13.39 12.92
N ALA A 257 3.62 -12.77 13.61
CA ALA A 257 3.24 -13.13 14.99
C ALA A 257 2.34 -14.37 15.05
N HIS A 258 1.53 -14.63 14.01
CA HIS A 258 0.54 -15.72 13.97
C HIS A 258 0.96 -16.86 13.03
N ARG A 259 2.25 -17.15 12.96
CA ARG A 259 2.75 -18.32 12.20
C ARG A 259 2.30 -19.60 12.90
N ARG A 260 1.54 -20.41 12.19
CA ARG A 260 1.29 -21.82 12.53
C ARG A 260 2.19 -22.69 11.71
#